data_b0a9bc22ca1ca72d23e2b66793312ff8
#
_entry.id   b0a9bc22ca1ca72d23e2b66793312ff8
#
_cell.length_a   1.000
_cell.length_b   1.000
_cell.length_c   1.000
_cell.angle_alpha   90.00
_cell.angle_beta   90.00
_cell.angle_gamma   90.00
#
_symmetry.space_group_name_H-M   'P 1'
#
loop_
_entity.id
_entity.type
_entity.pdbx_description
1 polymer ?
#
loop_
_entity_poly.entity_id
_entity_poly.type
_entity_poly.pdbx_seq_one_letter_code
_entity_poly.pdbx_strand_id
1 'polypeptide(L)'
;MPAKWAIRKLASFLTSTDIPDLNSGLRAFKRSVAQPYLRLLPAGFSCVTTITLAFLSNGHQVKYVPIDYFKRAGRSKFHPFTDAYNYLIQVLRMVMYFNHLRVLKPVALTLLAATFAKAGIDLAVHDLRVTGSTVLVGLAAFNIMAIALLADLVVRRTATD
;
A
#
# COMPACT_ATOMS: atom_id res chain seq x y z
N MET A 1 18.47 -6.91 -7.27
CA MET A 1 17.22 -7.64 -7.57
C MET A 1 16.09 -6.61 -7.74
N PRO A 2 15.49 -6.47 -8.92
CA PRO A 2 14.54 -5.39 -9.22
C PRO A 2 13.27 -5.44 -8.37
N ALA A 3 12.76 -6.63 -8.05
CA ALA A 3 11.53 -6.79 -7.27
C ALA A 3 11.62 -6.18 -5.85
N LYS A 4 12.72 -6.38 -5.13
CA LYS A 4 12.91 -5.79 -3.80
C LYS A 4 12.96 -4.27 -3.84
N TRP A 5 13.59 -3.71 -4.88
CA TRP A 5 13.65 -2.27 -5.08
C TRP A 5 12.27 -1.68 -5.36
N ALA A 6 11.50 -2.31 -6.26
CA ALA A 6 10.14 -1.87 -6.60
C ALA A 6 9.22 -1.87 -5.38
N ILE A 7 9.24 -2.95 -4.59
CA ILE A 7 8.43 -3.05 -3.37
C ILE A 7 8.85 -2.02 -2.32
N ARG A 8 10.16 -1.79 -2.14
CA ARG A 8 10.66 -0.74 -1.26
C ARG A 8 10.18 0.64 -1.70
N LYS A 9 10.29 0.97 -3.00
CA LYS A 9 9.79 2.23 -3.57
C LYS A 9 8.30 2.40 -3.33
N LEU A 10 7.53 1.34 -3.56
CA LEU A 10 6.09 1.34 -3.29
C LEU A 10 5.81 1.59 -1.81
N ALA A 11 6.46 0.88 -0.91
CA ALA A 11 6.30 1.06 0.52
C ALA A 11 6.68 2.48 0.98
N SER A 12 7.79 3.03 0.48
CA SER A 12 8.21 4.41 0.76
C SER A 12 7.19 5.43 0.26
N PHE A 13 6.67 5.25 -0.95
CA PHE A 13 5.62 6.12 -1.51
C PHE A 13 4.36 6.07 -0.64
N LEU A 14 3.94 4.89 -0.22
CA LEU A 14 2.71 4.67 0.52
C LEU A 14 2.78 5.15 1.98
N THR A 15 3.95 5.12 2.61
CA THR A 15 4.17 5.62 3.97
C THR A 15 4.67 7.07 4.02
N SER A 16 4.95 7.70 2.89
CA SER A 16 5.62 9.03 2.79
C SER A 16 6.96 9.12 3.51
N THR A 17 7.63 7.99 3.71
CA THR A 17 8.89 7.92 4.44
C THR A 17 9.89 7.14 3.62
N ASP A 18 11.12 7.63 3.53
CA ASP A 18 12.18 6.84 2.89
C ASP A 18 12.52 5.63 3.76
N ILE A 19 12.43 4.44 3.16
CA ILE A 19 12.66 3.17 3.83
C ILE A 19 13.91 2.52 3.22
N PRO A 20 15.06 2.61 3.87
CA PRO A 20 16.30 2.00 3.37
C PRO A 20 16.21 0.48 3.33
N ASP A 21 15.66 -0.13 4.38
CA ASP A 21 15.47 -1.57 4.46
C ASP A 21 14.17 -1.94 5.18
N LEU A 22 13.31 -2.69 4.47
CA LEU A 22 12.05 -3.24 4.98
C LEU A 22 12.22 -4.56 5.73
N ASN A 23 13.32 -5.29 5.46
CA ASN A 23 13.47 -6.70 5.85
C ASN A 23 14.55 -6.94 6.91
N SER A 24 15.13 -5.90 7.49
CA SER A 24 16.10 -6.07 8.57
C SER A 24 15.46 -6.81 9.75
N GLY A 25 16.07 -7.92 10.16
CA GLY A 25 15.62 -8.74 11.28
C GLY A 25 15.97 -8.15 12.64
N LEU A 26 17.08 -7.38 12.74
CA LEU A 26 17.52 -6.78 14.00
C LEU A 26 16.71 -5.51 14.26
N ARG A 27 15.96 -5.49 15.37
CA ARG A 27 15.05 -4.40 15.71
C ARG A 27 14.93 -4.24 17.20
N ALA A 28 14.80 -2.99 17.64
CA ALA A 28 14.44 -2.63 19.00
C ALA A 28 13.26 -1.65 18.98
N PHE A 29 12.28 -1.87 19.81
CA PHE A 29 11.12 -0.99 19.94
C PHE A 29 10.54 -1.07 21.36
N LYS A 30 9.83 -0.03 21.77
CA LYS A 30 9.13 -0.02 23.06
C LYS A 30 7.93 -0.96 22.98
N ARG A 31 7.74 -1.79 24.01
CA ARG A 31 6.61 -2.71 24.12
C ARG A 31 5.25 -2.00 23.96
N SER A 32 5.10 -0.86 24.63
CA SER A 32 3.87 -0.05 24.57
C SER A 32 3.52 0.42 23.17
N VAL A 33 4.53 0.68 22.31
CA VAL A 33 4.32 1.08 20.91
C VAL A 33 3.96 -0.12 20.04
N ALA A 34 4.55 -1.28 20.29
CA ALA A 34 4.31 -2.47 19.48
C ALA A 34 3.00 -3.20 19.83
N GLN A 35 2.57 -3.15 21.06
CA GLN A 35 1.45 -3.94 21.59
C GLN A 35 0.14 -3.78 20.80
N PRO A 36 -0.29 -2.58 20.35
CA PRO A 36 -1.51 -2.44 19.54
C PRO A 36 -1.44 -3.17 18.19
N TYR A 37 -0.23 -3.33 17.63
CA TYR A 37 -0.01 -3.90 16.30
C TYR A 37 0.26 -5.40 16.30
N LEU A 38 0.40 -6.04 17.48
CA LEU A 38 0.71 -7.48 17.57
C LEU A 38 -0.36 -8.35 16.91
N ARG A 39 -1.61 -7.93 16.96
CA ARG A 39 -2.74 -8.65 16.33
C ARG A 39 -2.69 -8.62 14.79
N LEU A 40 -1.96 -7.67 14.22
CA LEU A 40 -1.81 -7.50 12.77
C LEU A 40 -0.64 -8.29 12.21
N LEU A 41 0.22 -8.84 13.08
CA LEU A 41 1.42 -9.54 12.66
C LEU A 41 1.07 -10.93 12.14
N PRO A 42 1.35 -11.23 10.87
CA PRO A 42 1.18 -12.57 10.35
C PRO A 42 2.23 -13.52 10.93
N ALA A 43 1.89 -14.79 11.02
CA ALA A 43 2.87 -15.82 11.32
C ALA A 43 3.87 -15.91 10.15
N GLY A 44 5.18 -15.82 10.44
CA GLY A 44 6.23 -16.06 9.47
C GLY A 44 6.99 -14.83 8.97
N PHE A 45 7.53 -14.91 7.76
CA PHE A 45 8.52 -13.99 7.20
C PHE A 45 8.07 -12.53 7.04
N SER A 46 6.78 -12.29 6.87
CA SER A 46 6.22 -10.96 6.65
C SER A 46 5.99 -10.13 7.92
N CYS A 47 6.17 -10.70 9.11
CA CYS A 47 6.04 -10.01 10.39
C CYS A 47 6.92 -8.74 10.46
N VAL A 48 8.15 -8.84 9.98
CA VAL A 48 9.15 -7.76 9.98
C VAL A 48 8.69 -6.56 9.14
N THR A 49 8.16 -6.82 7.96
CA THR A 49 7.63 -5.80 7.06
C THR A 49 6.36 -5.17 7.63
N THR A 50 5.47 -6.00 8.17
CA THR A 50 4.19 -5.56 8.74
C THR A 50 4.40 -4.56 9.87
N ILE A 51 5.27 -4.86 10.84
CA ILE A 51 5.49 -3.97 11.97
C ILE A 51 6.16 -2.65 11.56
N THR A 52 7.06 -2.67 10.55
CA THR A 52 7.64 -1.42 10.02
C THR A 52 6.58 -0.54 9.39
N LEU A 53 5.75 -1.12 8.52
CA LEU A 53 4.68 -0.40 7.85
C LEU A 53 3.63 0.11 8.86
N ALA A 54 3.29 -0.68 9.87
CA ALA A 54 2.40 -0.27 10.94
C ALA A 54 2.95 0.95 11.69
N PHE A 55 4.21 0.96 12.07
CA PHE A 55 4.81 2.10 12.76
C PHE A 55 4.86 3.35 11.88
N LEU A 56 5.34 3.24 10.66
CA LEU A 56 5.47 4.37 9.75
C LEU A 56 4.10 4.95 9.35
N SER A 57 3.11 4.11 9.11
CA SER A 57 1.76 4.55 8.74
C SER A 57 1.03 5.25 9.90
N ASN A 58 1.40 4.95 11.14
CA ASN A 58 0.84 5.61 12.33
C ASN A 58 1.72 6.75 12.87
N GLY A 59 2.66 7.24 12.07
CA GLY A 59 3.48 8.41 12.42
C GLY A 59 4.56 8.16 13.47
N HIS A 60 4.85 6.90 13.80
CA HIS A 60 5.97 6.60 14.70
C HIS A 60 7.30 6.83 14.00
N GLN A 61 8.23 7.42 14.71
CA GLN A 61 9.58 7.63 14.20
C GLN A 61 10.37 6.32 14.20
N VAL A 62 10.89 5.93 13.03
CA VAL A 62 11.76 4.77 12.85
C VAL A 62 13.15 5.26 12.47
N LYS A 63 14.13 4.95 13.30
CA LYS A 63 15.54 5.26 13.04
C LYS A 63 16.24 4.03 12.49
N TYR A 64 16.89 4.19 11.36
CA TYR A 64 17.74 3.16 10.76
C TYR A 64 19.18 3.41 11.18
N VAL A 65 19.80 2.38 11.76
CA VAL A 65 21.19 2.40 12.19
C VAL A 65 21.97 1.45 11.31
N PRO A 66 23.01 1.90 10.61
CA PRO A 66 23.86 1.01 9.82
C PRO A 66 24.56 0.00 10.72
N ILE A 67 24.57 -1.25 10.30
CA ILE A 67 25.28 -2.34 10.97
C ILE A 67 26.16 -3.09 9.97
N ASP A 68 27.24 -3.69 10.44
CA ASP A 68 28.05 -4.57 9.62
C ASP A 68 27.27 -5.83 9.29
N TYR A 69 27.29 -6.19 8.00
CA TYR A 69 26.61 -7.37 7.51
C TYR A 69 27.61 -8.42 7.02
N PHE A 70 27.71 -9.50 7.75
CA PHE A 70 28.59 -10.62 7.39
C PHE A 70 27.87 -11.62 6.47
N LYS A 71 28.66 -12.26 5.59
CA LYS A 71 28.13 -13.26 4.66
C LYS A 71 27.47 -14.41 5.43
N ARG A 72 26.22 -14.65 5.14
CA ARG A 72 25.43 -15.71 5.78
C ARG A 72 25.95 -17.09 5.38
N ALA A 73 26.18 -17.97 6.34
CA ALA A 73 26.43 -19.40 6.11
C ALA A 73 25.09 -20.10 5.78
N GLY A 74 25.09 -20.95 4.75
CA GLY A 74 23.93 -21.75 4.34
C GLY A 74 23.20 -21.25 3.10
N ARG A 75 22.22 -22.05 2.65
CA ARG A 75 21.40 -21.75 1.47
C ARG A 75 20.17 -20.93 1.85
N SER A 76 19.82 -19.96 1.01
CA SER A 76 18.57 -19.19 1.16
C SER A 76 17.38 -20.11 0.87
N LYS A 77 16.41 -20.13 1.78
CA LYS A 77 15.10 -20.79 1.57
C LYS A 77 14.12 -19.92 0.77
N PHE A 78 14.60 -18.83 0.19
CA PHE A 78 13.77 -17.87 -0.55
C PHE A 78 13.42 -18.40 -1.95
N HIS A 79 12.13 -18.54 -2.23
CA HIS A 79 11.59 -18.89 -3.54
C HIS A 79 11.26 -17.59 -4.30
N PRO A 80 12.02 -17.25 -5.37
CA PRO A 80 12.01 -15.88 -5.91
C PRO A 80 10.64 -15.41 -6.41
N PHE A 81 9.82 -16.26 -7.01
CA PHE A 81 8.51 -15.87 -7.54
C PHE A 81 7.40 -15.91 -6.49
N THR A 82 7.29 -17.02 -5.77
CA THR A 82 6.24 -17.22 -4.76
C THR A 82 6.39 -16.24 -3.60
N ASP A 83 7.62 -16.08 -3.10
CA ASP A 83 7.88 -15.19 -1.97
C ASP A 83 7.77 -13.71 -2.39
N ALA A 84 8.16 -13.35 -3.62
CA ALA A 84 7.98 -11.99 -4.13
C ALA A 84 6.49 -11.64 -4.28
N TYR A 85 5.67 -12.56 -4.78
CA TYR A 85 4.22 -12.39 -4.87
C TYR A 85 3.59 -12.24 -3.49
N ASN A 86 3.86 -13.15 -2.57
CA ASN A 86 3.34 -13.10 -1.21
C ASN A 86 3.75 -11.80 -0.49
N TYR A 87 4.99 -11.36 -0.72
CA TYR A 87 5.50 -10.12 -0.17
C TYR A 87 4.78 -8.88 -0.74
N LEU A 88 4.54 -8.85 -2.05
CA LEU A 88 3.77 -7.78 -2.69
C LEU A 88 2.33 -7.71 -2.13
N ILE A 89 1.64 -8.85 -2.05
CA ILE A 89 0.29 -8.92 -1.49
C ILE A 89 0.28 -8.45 -0.04
N GLN A 90 1.30 -8.82 0.75
CA GLN A 90 1.41 -8.38 2.14
C GLN A 90 1.59 -6.86 2.25
N VAL A 91 2.46 -6.26 1.43
CA VAL A 91 2.64 -4.81 1.40
C VAL A 91 1.34 -4.11 1.00
N LEU A 92 0.67 -4.58 -0.05
CA LEU A 92 -0.62 -4.04 -0.49
C LEU A 92 -1.68 -4.14 0.62
N ARG A 93 -1.79 -5.29 1.30
CA ARG A 93 -2.72 -5.49 2.41
C ARG A 93 -2.47 -4.50 3.54
N MET A 94 -1.21 -4.33 3.95
CA MET A 94 -0.86 -3.40 5.02
C MET A 94 -1.13 -1.96 4.64
N VAL A 95 -0.82 -1.58 3.41
CA VAL A 95 -1.11 -0.23 2.94
C VAL A 95 -2.60 0.04 2.84
N MET A 96 -3.36 -0.92 2.31
CA MET A 96 -4.83 -0.83 2.27
C MET A 96 -5.43 -0.73 3.68
N TYR A 97 -4.82 -1.38 4.67
CA TYR A 97 -5.25 -1.30 6.05
C TYR A 97 -4.99 0.08 6.69
N PHE A 98 -3.80 0.67 6.45
CA PHE A 98 -3.41 1.92 7.11
C PHE A 98 -3.64 3.18 6.27
N ASN A 99 -3.50 3.10 4.94
CA ASN A 99 -3.52 4.25 4.03
C ASN A 99 -4.26 3.94 2.71
N HIS A 100 -5.46 3.36 2.80
CA HIS A 100 -6.26 2.98 1.63
C HIS A 100 -6.58 4.18 0.71
N LEU A 101 -6.80 5.38 1.26
CA LEU A 101 -7.02 6.59 0.45
C LEU A 101 -5.85 6.90 -0.47
N ARG A 102 -4.61 6.64 -0.04
CA ARG A 102 -3.42 6.88 -0.84
C ARG A 102 -3.33 5.96 -2.07
N VAL A 103 -3.94 4.78 -1.99
CA VAL A 103 -4.02 3.83 -3.12
C VAL A 103 -5.24 4.10 -3.99
N LEU A 104 -6.41 4.22 -3.39
CA LEU A 104 -7.67 4.28 -4.13
C LEU A 104 -7.94 5.66 -4.74
N LYS A 105 -7.55 6.74 -4.06
CA LYS A 105 -7.75 8.11 -4.56
C LYS A 105 -7.10 8.36 -5.93
N PRO A 106 -5.81 8.06 -6.17
CA PRO A 106 -5.23 8.26 -7.50
C PRO A 106 -5.90 7.39 -8.58
N VAL A 107 -6.30 6.15 -8.23
CA VAL A 107 -7.04 5.28 -9.17
C VAL A 107 -8.40 5.89 -9.53
N ALA A 108 -9.15 6.36 -8.57
CA ALA A 108 -10.43 7.02 -8.79
C ALA A 108 -10.27 8.30 -9.63
N LEU A 109 -9.25 9.11 -9.33
CA LEU A 109 -8.97 10.36 -10.06
C LEU A 109 -8.53 10.10 -11.52
N THR A 110 -7.71 9.07 -11.77
CA THR A 110 -7.32 8.71 -13.14
C THR A 110 -8.50 8.21 -13.96
N LEU A 111 -9.39 7.39 -13.37
CA LEU A 111 -10.62 6.95 -14.03
C LEU A 111 -11.58 8.12 -14.28
N LEU A 112 -11.68 9.05 -13.33
CA LEU A 112 -12.51 10.25 -13.51
C LEU A 112 -11.97 11.13 -14.64
N ALA A 113 -10.66 11.36 -14.70
CA ALA A 113 -10.03 12.10 -15.78
C ALA A 113 -10.24 11.40 -17.14
N ALA A 114 -10.12 10.07 -17.19
CA ALA A 114 -10.42 9.28 -18.39
C ALA A 114 -11.89 9.40 -18.81
N THR A 115 -12.80 9.46 -17.85
CA THR A 115 -14.24 9.67 -18.11
C THR A 115 -14.48 11.02 -18.78
N PHE A 116 -13.89 12.10 -18.24
CA PHE A 116 -14.05 13.44 -18.83
C PHE A 116 -13.41 13.54 -20.21
N ALA A 117 -12.21 12.98 -20.40
CA ALA A 117 -11.55 12.94 -21.69
C ALA A 117 -12.39 12.19 -22.72
N LYS A 118 -12.90 11.01 -22.35
CA LYS A 118 -13.74 10.21 -23.22
C LYS A 118 -15.09 10.88 -23.49
N ALA A 119 -15.71 11.52 -22.50
CA ALA A 119 -16.94 12.27 -22.69
C ALA A 119 -16.75 13.42 -23.70
N GLY A 120 -15.60 14.14 -23.65
CA GLY A 120 -15.28 15.16 -24.63
C GLY A 120 -15.16 14.60 -26.05
N ILE A 121 -14.53 13.43 -26.21
CA ILE A 121 -14.43 12.74 -27.50
C ILE A 121 -15.83 12.29 -27.98
N ASP A 122 -16.63 11.68 -27.12
CA ASP A 122 -17.97 11.22 -27.47
C ASP A 122 -18.85 12.38 -27.96
N LEU A 123 -18.81 13.51 -27.26
CA LEU A 123 -19.58 14.73 -27.66
C LEU A 123 -19.12 15.30 -29.01
N ALA A 124 -17.84 15.18 -29.34
CA ALA A 124 -17.29 15.68 -30.59
C ALA A 124 -17.59 14.73 -31.78
N VAL A 125 -17.66 13.42 -31.54
CA VAL A 125 -17.77 12.40 -32.59
C VAL A 125 -19.20 11.88 -32.77
N HIS A 126 -20.02 11.88 -31.72
CA HIS A 126 -21.34 11.23 -31.70
C HIS A 126 -22.51 12.23 -31.52
N ASP A 127 -22.48 13.38 -32.17
CA ASP A 127 -23.56 14.36 -32.17
C ASP A 127 -24.15 14.65 -30.76
N LEU A 128 -23.26 15.00 -29.81
CA LEU A 128 -23.61 15.32 -28.41
C LEU A 128 -24.18 14.13 -27.60
N ARG A 129 -23.91 12.89 -28.01
CA ARG A 129 -24.32 11.69 -27.26
C ARG A 129 -23.14 11.10 -26.46
N VAL A 130 -23.37 10.87 -25.20
CA VAL A 130 -22.42 10.16 -24.33
C VAL A 130 -22.63 8.65 -24.49
N THR A 131 -21.56 7.92 -24.78
CA THR A 131 -21.65 6.46 -24.96
C THR A 131 -21.83 5.75 -23.61
N GLY A 132 -22.50 4.59 -23.61
CA GLY A 132 -22.68 3.77 -22.42
C GLY A 132 -21.36 3.37 -21.74
N SER A 133 -20.28 3.19 -22.51
CA SER A 133 -18.95 2.91 -21.98
C SER A 133 -18.37 4.08 -21.16
N THR A 134 -18.64 5.32 -21.53
CA THR A 134 -18.24 6.52 -20.77
C THR A 134 -18.97 6.59 -19.43
N VAL A 135 -20.27 6.28 -19.42
CA VAL A 135 -21.07 6.21 -18.20
C VAL A 135 -20.55 5.11 -17.26
N LEU A 136 -20.21 3.93 -17.81
CA LEU A 136 -19.67 2.81 -17.01
C LEU A 136 -18.32 3.17 -16.37
N VAL A 137 -17.41 3.82 -17.09
CA VAL A 137 -16.12 4.25 -16.52
C VAL A 137 -16.31 5.30 -15.42
N GLY A 138 -17.23 6.25 -15.64
CA GLY A 138 -17.58 7.26 -14.63
C GLY A 138 -18.18 6.65 -13.37
N LEU A 139 -19.09 5.68 -13.54
CA LEU A 139 -19.68 4.96 -12.42
C LEU A 139 -18.63 4.15 -11.64
N ALA A 140 -17.70 3.52 -12.34
CA ALA A 140 -16.58 2.80 -11.72
C ALA A 140 -15.68 3.76 -10.90
N ALA A 141 -15.36 4.93 -11.44
CA ALA A 141 -14.59 5.96 -10.74
C ALA A 141 -15.30 6.43 -9.45
N PHE A 142 -16.60 6.69 -9.54
CA PHE A 142 -17.42 7.06 -8.40
C PHE A 142 -17.47 5.96 -7.33
N ASN A 143 -17.69 4.71 -7.73
CA ASN A 143 -17.72 3.57 -6.81
C ASN A 143 -16.39 3.39 -6.08
N ILE A 144 -15.24 3.49 -6.78
CA ILE A 144 -13.92 3.38 -6.15
C ILE A 144 -13.71 4.52 -5.15
N MET A 145 -14.13 5.75 -5.48
CA MET A 145 -14.04 6.88 -4.56
C MET A 145 -14.92 6.68 -3.33
N ALA A 146 -16.16 6.21 -3.51
CA ALA A 146 -17.07 5.92 -2.41
C ALA A 146 -16.51 4.84 -1.47
N ILE A 147 -15.95 3.75 -2.03
CA ILE A 147 -15.28 2.70 -1.26
C ILE A 147 -14.09 3.28 -0.49
N ALA A 148 -13.29 4.15 -1.12
CA ALA A 148 -12.14 4.77 -0.48
C ALA A 148 -12.54 5.63 0.73
N LEU A 149 -13.61 6.41 0.61
CA LEU A 149 -14.12 7.25 1.70
C LEU A 149 -14.75 6.42 2.82
N LEU A 150 -15.51 5.37 2.48
CA LEU A 150 -16.08 4.46 3.48
C LEU A 150 -14.99 3.74 4.27
N ALA A 151 -13.95 3.25 3.60
CA ALA A 151 -12.83 2.61 4.25
C ALA A 151 -12.10 3.59 5.20
N ASP A 152 -11.93 4.87 4.81
CA ASP A 152 -11.35 5.91 5.68
C ASP A 152 -12.18 6.14 6.94
N LEU A 153 -13.48 6.19 6.79
CA LEU A 153 -14.40 6.38 7.90
C LEU A 153 -14.35 5.21 8.88
N VAL A 154 -14.31 3.98 8.38
CA VAL A 154 -14.21 2.75 9.20
C VAL A 154 -12.90 2.75 9.99
N VAL A 155 -11.76 3.02 9.33
CA VAL A 155 -10.45 2.99 9.99
C VAL A 155 -10.34 4.09 11.05
N ARG A 156 -10.84 5.30 10.79
CA ARG A 156 -10.86 6.38 11.79
C ARG A 156 -11.70 6.04 13.01
N ARG A 157 -12.84 5.40 12.81
CA ARG A 157 -13.72 5.00 13.91
C ARG A 157 -13.09 3.93 14.79
N THR A 158 -12.43 2.94 14.21
CA THR A 158 -11.74 1.88 14.98
C THR A 158 -10.46 2.34 15.68
N ALA A 159 -9.92 3.51 15.32
CA ALA A 159 -8.75 4.10 15.99
C ALA A 159 -9.13 4.93 17.24
N THR A 160 -10.41 5.24 17.43
CA THR A 160 -10.93 6.03 18.57
C THR A 160 -11.53 5.15 19.68
N ASP A 161 -11.75 3.88 19.44
CA ASP A 161 -12.15 2.86 20.42
C ASP A 161 -10.90 2.06 20.89
#